data_9c7dff55740de8a6921390f22537bfd3
#
_entry.id   9c7dff55740de8a6921390f22537bfd3
#
_cell.length_a   1.000
_cell.length_b   1.000
_cell.length_c   1.000
_cell.angle_alpha   90.00
_cell.angle_beta   90.00
_cell.angle_gamma   90.00
#
_symmetry.space_group_name_H-M   'P 1'
#
loop_
_entity.id
_entity.type
_entity.pdbx_description
1 polymer ?
#
loop_
_entity_poly.entity_id
_entity_poly.type
_entity_poly.pdbx_seq_one_letter_code
_entity_poly.pdbx_strand_id
1 'polypeptide(L)'
;MQITGMLWGRKLLDLVEFPHSEVRGPELSVDEIKDMIKRHGQVFIKPLFKGGVGKKGKSGLLGRVDNITDALKEKERLYFCEHVDGFNKVKSDGVTYEGAVPADYEVYFSITESTEHRSPVMTVTHHGGVDIEELDPEKLAVVPFDPLTGLKAFHVSNALMDLGAPPEVISPLVQNLPKLWDLYNNYGMLMLELNPIRMQPGKGGRLAPIACDFKCAFDQDDPAWKRLHLPEHLFASDYSEFEQEINQLRTYQGQSDVFVMNDKGTITAPTFGGGANAMVTELLGEDAT
;
A
#
# COMPACT_ATOMS: atom_id res chain seq x y z
N MET A 1 8.39 5.38 -5.88
CA MET A 1 7.14 4.99 -6.61
C MET A 1 6.25 4.18 -5.70
N GLN A 2 4.94 4.46 -5.67
CA GLN A 2 4.00 3.86 -4.72
C GLN A 2 2.80 3.22 -5.44
N ILE A 3 2.38 2.04 -4.97
CA ILE A 3 1.14 1.38 -5.38
C ILE A 3 0.24 1.26 -4.16
N THR A 4 -1.03 1.62 -4.33
CA THR A 4 -2.04 1.52 -3.28
C THR A 4 -3.30 0.84 -3.81
N GLY A 5 -3.87 -0.06 -3.01
CA GLY A 5 -5.11 -0.77 -3.28
C GLY A 5 -4.95 -2.12 -3.94
N MET A 6 -6.02 -2.89 -3.87
CA MET A 6 -6.02 -4.32 -4.23
C MET A 6 -5.99 -4.59 -5.73
N LEU A 7 -6.36 -3.63 -6.60
CA LEU A 7 -6.41 -3.90 -8.05
C LEU A 7 -5.06 -4.36 -8.62
N TRP A 8 -3.98 -3.74 -8.15
CA TRP A 8 -2.61 -4.12 -8.52
C TRP A 8 -1.94 -4.96 -7.42
N GLY A 9 -2.29 -4.70 -6.15
CA GLY A 9 -1.78 -5.47 -5.02
C GLY A 9 -2.01 -6.97 -5.17
N ARG A 10 -3.18 -7.39 -5.68
CA ARG A 10 -3.46 -8.82 -5.92
C ARG A 10 -2.45 -9.49 -6.85
N LYS A 11 -2.02 -8.78 -7.93
CA LYS A 11 -1.05 -9.33 -8.88
C LYS A 11 0.32 -9.56 -8.25
N LEU A 12 0.67 -8.71 -7.29
CA LEU A 12 1.91 -8.84 -6.53
C LEU A 12 1.79 -9.96 -5.49
N LEU A 13 0.65 -10.05 -4.82
CA LEU A 13 0.37 -11.12 -3.85
C LEU A 13 0.29 -12.50 -4.51
N ASP A 14 -0.22 -12.59 -5.74
CA ASP A 14 -0.24 -13.83 -6.54
C ASP A 14 1.16 -14.39 -6.78
N LEU A 15 2.20 -13.54 -6.91
CA LEU A 15 3.59 -13.98 -7.11
C LEU A 15 4.14 -14.81 -5.95
N VAL A 16 3.60 -14.61 -4.76
CA VAL A 16 4.00 -15.31 -3.53
C VAL A 16 2.88 -16.17 -2.96
N GLU A 17 1.83 -16.38 -3.73
CA GLU A 17 0.67 -17.18 -3.34
C GLU A 17 0.07 -16.73 -1.99
N PHE A 18 -0.01 -15.42 -1.78
CA PHE A 18 -0.66 -14.88 -0.59
C PHE A 18 -2.16 -14.65 -0.88
N PRO A 19 -3.07 -15.21 -0.07
CA PRO A 19 -4.51 -15.09 -0.32
C PRO A 19 -4.99 -13.64 -0.19
N HIS A 20 -5.87 -13.22 -1.10
CA HIS A 20 -6.39 -11.86 -1.13
C HIS A 20 -7.88 -11.83 -1.49
N SER A 21 -8.54 -10.70 -1.21
CA SER A 21 -9.94 -10.46 -1.56
C SER A 21 -10.15 -10.46 -3.08
N GLU A 22 -11.36 -10.79 -3.52
CA GLU A 22 -11.75 -10.60 -4.91
C GLU A 22 -11.82 -9.12 -5.22
N VAL A 23 -11.09 -8.68 -6.25
CA VAL A 23 -11.11 -7.30 -6.74
C VAL A 23 -11.28 -7.28 -8.26
N ARG A 24 -12.07 -6.31 -8.74
CA ARG A 24 -12.35 -6.07 -10.16
C ARG A 24 -12.14 -4.60 -10.50
N GLY A 25 -11.81 -4.35 -11.75
CA GLY A 25 -11.56 -3.01 -12.30
C GLY A 25 -12.83 -2.27 -12.72
N PRO A 26 -12.65 -1.08 -13.31
CA PRO A 26 -13.76 -0.18 -13.66
C PRO A 26 -14.64 -0.68 -14.81
N GLU A 27 -14.17 -1.65 -15.59
CA GLU A 27 -14.83 -2.21 -16.77
C GLU A 27 -15.93 -3.22 -16.45
N LEU A 28 -16.19 -3.48 -15.15
CA LEU A 28 -17.15 -4.48 -14.72
C LEU A 28 -18.57 -4.15 -15.19
N SER A 29 -19.23 -5.12 -15.83
CA SER A 29 -20.63 -5.01 -16.29
C SER A 29 -21.61 -5.05 -15.11
N VAL A 30 -22.83 -4.57 -15.33
CA VAL A 30 -23.90 -4.56 -14.31
C VAL A 30 -24.20 -5.98 -13.80
N ASP A 31 -24.19 -6.98 -14.67
CA ASP A 31 -24.50 -8.36 -14.27
C ASP A 31 -23.36 -8.97 -13.44
N GLU A 32 -22.12 -8.67 -13.77
CA GLU A 32 -20.97 -9.10 -12.97
C GLU A 32 -20.96 -8.43 -11.58
N ILE A 33 -21.37 -7.16 -11.48
CA ILE A 33 -21.53 -6.48 -10.18
C ILE A 33 -22.61 -7.18 -9.34
N LYS A 34 -23.76 -7.52 -9.95
CA LYS A 34 -24.82 -8.28 -9.27
C LYS A 34 -24.33 -9.63 -8.76
N ASP A 35 -23.58 -10.35 -9.60
CA ASP A 35 -23.02 -11.66 -9.23
C ASP A 35 -22.01 -11.53 -8.10
N MET A 36 -21.21 -10.48 -8.09
CA MET A 36 -20.25 -10.19 -7.02
C MET A 36 -20.97 -9.88 -5.69
N ILE A 37 -22.01 -9.05 -5.74
CA ILE A 37 -22.86 -8.77 -4.56
C ILE A 37 -23.50 -10.07 -4.05
N LYS A 38 -24.03 -10.91 -4.95
CA LYS A 38 -24.65 -12.18 -4.56
C LYS A 38 -23.66 -13.14 -3.87
N ARG A 39 -22.41 -13.20 -4.33
CA ARG A 39 -21.39 -14.10 -3.76
C ARG A 39 -20.86 -13.59 -2.41
N HIS A 40 -20.66 -12.30 -2.28
CA HIS A 40 -20.02 -11.70 -1.11
C HIS A 40 -20.99 -11.05 -0.12
N GLY A 41 -22.29 -10.96 -0.46
CA GLY A 41 -23.29 -10.24 0.31
C GLY A 41 -23.13 -8.72 0.25
N GLN A 42 -21.91 -8.23 0.23
CA GLN A 42 -21.56 -6.80 0.11
C GLN A 42 -20.33 -6.61 -0.78
N VAL A 43 -20.28 -5.45 -1.43
CA VAL A 43 -19.14 -5.01 -2.25
C VAL A 43 -18.70 -3.62 -1.81
N PHE A 44 -17.42 -3.41 -1.73
CA PHE A 44 -16.82 -2.09 -1.55
C PHE A 44 -16.48 -1.50 -2.91
N ILE A 45 -16.84 -0.24 -3.11
CA ILE A 45 -16.50 0.55 -4.30
C ILE A 45 -15.52 1.63 -3.86
N LYS A 46 -14.33 1.63 -4.46
CA LYS A 46 -13.26 2.58 -4.15
C LYS A 46 -12.85 3.33 -5.41
N PRO A 47 -12.58 4.64 -5.36
CA PRO A 47 -12.07 5.37 -6.51
C PRO A 47 -10.66 4.91 -6.87
N LEU A 48 -10.36 4.92 -8.16
CA LEU A 48 -9.06 4.58 -8.70
C LEU A 48 -8.28 5.87 -8.97
N PHE A 49 -7.33 6.18 -8.12
CA PHE A 49 -6.43 7.31 -8.29
C PHE A 49 -5.11 6.87 -8.91
N LYS A 50 -4.51 7.72 -9.72
CA LYS A 50 -3.11 7.58 -10.12
C LYS A 50 -2.23 7.92 -8.92
N GLY A 51 -1.24 7.08 -8.66
CA GLY A 51 -0.40 7.21 -7.46
C GLY A 51 -1.05 6.67 -6.18
N GLY A 52 -0.35 6.80 -5.09
CA GLY A 52 -0.75 6.22 -3.82
C GLY A 52 -1.60 7.16 -2.97
N VAL A 53 -2.91 7.15 -3.13
CA VAL A 53 -3.80 7.87 -2.22
C VAL A 53 -4.21 6.96 -1.07
N GLY A 54 -3.78 7.32 0.14
CA GLY A 54 -4.15 6.63 1.38
C GLY A 54 -5.47 7.11 1.99
N LYS A 55 -5.89 6.46 3.10
CA LYS A 55 -6.99 6.90 4.00
C LYS A 55 -8.36 7.16 3.31
N LYS A 56 -8.66 6.43 2.22
CA LYS A 56 -9.90 6.60 1.43
C LYS A 56 -11.18 6.45 2.26
N GLY A 57 -11.16 5.60 3.28
CA GLY A 57 -12.30 5.41 4.19
C GLY A 57 -12.64 6.65 5.01
N LYS A 58 -11.63 7.32 5.59
CA LYS A 58 -11.83 8.54 6.40
C LYS A 58 -12.29 9.75 5.58
N SER A 59 -11.92 9.81 4.30
CA SER A 59 -12.32 10.89 3.39
C SER A 59 -13.69 10.67 2.72
N GLY A 60 -14.48 9.66 3.13
CA GLY A 60 -15.77 9.36 2.53
C GLY A 60 -15.68 8.80 1.10
N LEU A 61 -14.50 8.39 0.66
CA LEU A 61 -14.22 7.85 -0.68
C LEU A 61 -14.36 6.31 -0.72
N LEU A 62 -15.22 5.77 0.12
CA LEU A 62 -15.53 4.35 0.18
C LEU A 62 -17.04 4.16 0.11
N GLY A 63 -17.51 3.50 -0.95
CA GLY A 63 -18.91 3.03 -1.07
C GLY A 63 -19.02 1.61 -0.54
N ARG A 64 -19.98 1.34 0.33
CA ARG A 64 -20.34 0.00 0.80
C ARG A 64 -21.76 -0.31 0.35
N VAL A 65 -21.93 -1.32 -0.48
CA VAL A 65 -23.18 -1.62 -1.16
C VAL A 65 -23.53 -3.11 -1.09
N ASP A 66 -24.83 -3.39 -0.99
CA ASP A 66 -25.39 -4.76 -0.97
C ASP A 66 -26.45 -4.97 -2.06
N ASN A 67 -26.68 -3.96 -2.89
CA ASN A 67 -27.60 -4.02 -3.99
C ASN A 67 -27.09 -3.22 -5.20
N ILE A 68 -27.61 -3.55 -6.38
CA ILE A 68 -27.14 -2.97 -7.64
C ILE A 68 -27.47 -1.48 -7.78
N THR A 69 -28.60 -1.04 -7.25
CA THR A 69 -29.03 0.37 -7.38
C THR A 69 -28.05 1.29 -6.66
N ASP A 70 -27.68 0.93 -5.44
CA ASP A 70 -26.70 1.70 -4.67
C ASP A 70 -25.28 1.56 -5.26
N ALA A 71 -24.96 0.39 -5.82
CA ALA A 71 -23.67 0.19 -6.50
C ALA A 71 -23.50 1.14 -7.70
N LEU A 72 -24.55 1.34 -8.49
CA LEU A 72 -24.49 2.25 -9.64
C LEU A 72 -24.41 3.72 -9.19
N LYS A 73 -25.11 4.11 -8.12
CA LYS A 73 -25.00 5.46 -7.54
C LYS A 73 -23.59 5.73 -7.00
N GLU A 74 -23.02 4.77 -6.26
CA GLU A 74 -21.68 4.90 -5.71
C GLU A 74 -20.62 4.91 -6.81
N LYS A 75 -20.78 4.10 -7.87
CA LYS A 75 -19.94 4.16 -9.06
C LYS A 75 -19.94 5.58 -9.65
N GLU A 76 -21.10 6.18 -9.88
CA GLU A 76 -21.22 7.52 -10.45
C GLU A 76 -20.58 8.58 -9.54
N ARG A 77 -20.81 8.49 -8.23
CA ARG A 77 -20.25 9.41 -7.23
C ARG A 77 -18.71 9.36 -7.19
N LEU A 78 -18.13 8.16 -7.28
CA LEU A 78 -16.70 7.95 -7.06
C LEU A 78 -15.86 7.95 -8.35
N TYR A 79 -16.49 7.79 -9.52
CA TYR A 79 -15.76 7.61 -10.78
C TYR A 79 -14.87 8.81 -11.14
N PHE A 80 -15.37 10.04 -10.94
CA PHE A 80 -14.63 11.27 -11.19
C PHE A 80 -14.45 12.13 -9.94
N CYS A 81 -14.45 11.51 -8.77
CA CYS A 81 -14.24 12.26 -7.54
C CYS A 81 -12.84 12.85 -7.46
N GLU A 82 -12.72 13.92 -6.70
CA GLU A 82 -11.46 14.59 -6.44
C GLU A 82 -11.04 14.33 -4.98
N HIS A 83 -9.76 14.20 -4.76
CA HIS A 83 -9.17 14.09 -3.44
C HIS A 83 -7.97 15.02 -3.32
N VAL A 84 -7.82 15.61 -2.13
CA VAL A 84 -6.66 16.43 -1.80
C VAL A 84 -5.79 15.60 -0.85
N ASP A 85 -4.58 15.27 -1.31
CA ASP A 85 -3.56 14.60 -0.50
C ASP A 85 -2.38 15.56 -0.35
N GLY A 86 -2.24 16.15 0.84
CA GLY A 86 -1.30 17.23 1.05
C GLY A 86 -1.60 18.44 0.16
N PHE A 87 -0.66 18.78 -0.71
CA PHE A 87 -0.78 19.89 -1.67
C PHE A 87 -1.34 19.45 -3.05
N ASN A 88 -1.45 18.13 -3.26
CA ASN A 88 -1.83 17.58 -4.56
C ASN A 88 -3.34 17.34 -4.64
N LYS A 89 -3.96 17.84 -5.69
CA LYS A 89 -5.33 17.55 -6.06
C LYS A 89 -5.36 16.47 -7.12
N VAL A 90 -5.78 15.25 -6.72
CA VAL A 90 -5.87 14.10 -7.62
C VAL A 90 -7.31 13.80 -8.00
N LYS A 91 -7.51 13.43 -9.25
CA LYS A 91 -8.81 12.98 -9.77
C LYS A 91 -8.83 11.47 -9.94
N SER A 92 -9.95 10.87 -9.59
CA SER A 92 -10.22 9.49 -9.97
C SER A 92 -10.61 9.41 -11.45
N ASP A 93 -10.16 8.37 -12.14
CA ASP A 93 -10.53 8.03 -13.51
C ASP A 93 -11.20 6.64 -13.61
N GLY A 94 -11.74 6.18 -12.51
CA GLY A 94 -12.42 4.89 -12.44
C GLY A 94 -12.75 4.49 -11.02
N VAL A 95 -13.30 3.29 -10.89
CA VAL A 95 -13.57 2.66 -9.59
C VAL A 95 -13.14 1.21 -9.60
N THR A 96 -12.82 0.68 -8.42
CA THR A 96 -12.63 -0.75 -8.19
C THR A 96 -13.80 -1.31 -7.39
N TYR A 97 -14.09 -2.58 -7.60
CA TYR A 97 -15.10 -3.35 -6.88
C TYR A 97 -14.39 -4.44 -6.09
N GLU A 98 -14.58 -4.45 -4.78
CA GLU A 98 -13.92 -5.39 -3.88
C GLU A 98 -14.97 -6.16 -3.08
N GLY A 99 -14.91 -7.50 -3.14
CA GLY A 99 -15.81 -8.36 -2.37
C GLY A 99 -15.55 -8.22 -0.87
N ALA A 100 -16.61 -8.06 -0.09
CA ALA A 100 -16.47 -8.03 1.36
C ALA A 100 -15.96 -9.40 1.87
N VAL A 101 -15.02 -9.33 2.78
CA VAL A 101 -14.47 -10.49 3.49
C VAL A 101 -14.91 -10.38 4.95
N PRO A 102 -15.98 -11.07 5.37
CA PRO A 102 -16.39 -11.09 6.77
C PRO A 102 -15.34 -11.83 7.59
N ALA A 103 -14.95 -11.27 8.74
CA ALA A 103 -13.99 -11.89 9.64
C ALA A 103 -14.14 -11.34 11.05
N ASP A 104 -13.81 -12.17 12.03
CA ASP A 104 -13.81 -11.83 13.45
C ASP A 104 -12.48 -11.19 13.90
N TYR A 105 -11.41 -11.41 13.12
CA TYR A 105 -10.08 -10.88 13.41
C TYR A 105 -9.54 -10.11 12.20
N GLU A 106 -8.97 -8.96 12.49
CA GLU A 106 -8.24 -8.14 11.54
C GLU A 106 -6.79 -7.98 12.00
N VAL A 107 -5.86 -8.16 11.08
CA VAL A 107 -4.42 -8.11 11.33
C VAL A 107 -3.80 -7.01 10.49
N TYR A 108 -2.89 -6.26 11.09
CA TYR A 108 -1.99 -5.36 10.39
C TYR A 108 -0.64 -6.04 10.20
N PHE A 109 -0.04 -5.82 9.04
CA PHE A 109 1.30 -6.29 8.75
C PHE A 109 2.03 -5.29 7.84
N SER A 110 3.29 -5.00 8.16
CA SER A 110 4.18 -4.28 7.25
C SER A 110 5.62 -4.77 7.32
N ILE A 111 6.37 -4.50 6.25
CA ILE A 111 7.84 -4.57 6.21
C ILE A 111 8.34 -3.21 5.75
N THR A 112 9.29 -2.65 6.50
CA THR A 112 9.96 -1.37 6.20
C THR A 112 11.42 -1.43 6.60
N GLU A 113 12.23 -0.51 6.08
CA GLU A 113 13.59 -0.28 6.60
C GLU A 113 13.56 0.57 7.86
N SER A 114 14.35 0.21 8.85
CA SER A 114 14.48 0.95 10.10
C SER A 114 15.88 1.51 10.29
N THR A 115 15.99 2.81 10.37
CA THR A 115 17.27 3.48 10.68
C THR A 115 17.71 3.24 12.11
N GLU A 116 16.75 3.10 13.04
CA GLU A 116 17.03 2.79 14.44
C GLU A 116 17.65 1.41 14.60
N HIS A 117 17.05 0.39 13.96
CA HIS A 117 17.52 -1.01 14.01
C HIS A 117 18.59 -1.31 12.97
N ARG A 118 18.82 -0.43 11.99
CA ARG A 118 19.74 -0.62 10.85
C ARG A 118 19.49 -1.93 10.10
N SER A 119 18.23 -2.29 9.97
CA SER A 119 17.77 -3.53 9.35
C SER A 119 16.32 -3.39 8.92
N PRO A 120 15.83 -4.27 8.04
CA PRO A 120 14.40 -4.38 7.81
C PRO A 120 13.69 -4.79 9.11
N VAL A 121 12.50 -4.26 9.31
CA VAL A 121 11.63 -4.58 10.42
C VAL A 121 10.28 -5.08 9.93
N MET A 122 9.77 -6.10 10.58
CA MET A 122 8.37 -6.51 10.50
C MET A 122 7.60 -5.76 11.57
N THR A 123 6.50 -5.12 11.19
CA THR A 123 5.53 -4.57 12.15
C THR A 123 4.23 -5.37 12.04
N VAL A 124 3.73 -5.88 13.16
CA VAL A 124 2.52 -6.71 13.18
C VAL A 124 1.66 -6.45 14.41
N THR A 125 0.33 -6.50 14.22
CA THR A 125 -0.65 -6.57 15.32
C THR A 125 -1.89 -7.34 14.88
N HIS A 126 -2.57 -7.97 15.83
CA HIS A 126 -3.87 -8.61 15.61
C HIS A 126 -5.07 -7.68 15.90
N HIS A 127 -4.80 -6.39 16.01
CA HIS A 127 -5.77 -5.29 16.09
C HIS A 127 -5.73 -4.44 14.82
N GLY A 128 -5.83 -5.07 13.64
CA GLY A 128 -5.83 -4.39 12.34
C GLY A 128 -7.11 -3.61 12.03
N GLY A 129 -7.16 -3.02 10.85
CA GLY A 129 -8.33 -2.26 10.38
C GLY A 129 -8.50 -0.89 11.04
N VAL A 130 -7.56 -0.46 11.85
CA VAL A 130 -7.49 0.83 12.53
C VAL A 130 -6.30 1.65 12.05
N ASP A 131 -6.25 2.91 12.39
CA ASP A 131 -5.05 3.72 12.21
C ASP A 131 -3.96 3.24 13.17
N ILE A 132 -2.92 2.66 12.62
CA ILE A 132 -1.82 2.10 13.41
C ILE A 132 -1.09 3.20 14.20
N GLU A 133 -1.07 4.41 13.68
CA GLU A 133 -0.48 5.59 14.33
C GLU A 133 -1.20 5.97 15.65
N GLU A 134 -2.48 5.58 15.79
CA GLU A 134 -3.29 5.84 16.99
C GLU A 134 -3.33 4.63 17.95
N LEU A 135 -2.72 3.51 17.55
CA LEU A 135 -2.72 2.29 18.36
C LEU A 135 -1.70 2.43 19.51
N ASP A 136 -2.07 1.90 20.67
CA ASP A 136 -1.17 1.80 21.81
C ASP A 136 0.11 1.01 21.41
N PRO A 137 1.31 1.55 21.62
CA PRO A 137 2.56 0.89 21.28
C PRO A 137 2.70 -0.54 21.87
N GLU A 138 2.10 -0.82 23.02
CA GLU A 138 2.10 -2.16 23.63
C GLU A 138 1.31 -3.20 22.82
N LYS A 139 0.44 -2.75 21.90
CA LYS A 139 -0.35 -3.62 21.01
C LYS A 139 0.29 -3.82 19.63
N LEU A 140 1.48 -3.30 19.43
CA LEU A 140 2.20 -3.34 18.17
C LEU A 140 3.57 -3.97 18.37
N ALA A 141 3.87 -5.03 17.65
CA ALA A 141 5.20 -5.62 17.67
C ALA A 141 6.03 -5.11 16.48
N VAL A 142 7.20 -4.55 16.76
CA VAL A 142 8.21 -4.17 15.78
C VAL A 142 9.40 -5.10 15.95
N VAL A 143 9.66 -5.95 14.94
CA VAL A 143 10.63 -7.03 15.02
C VAL A 143 11.69 -6.85 13.94
N PRO A 144 12.93 -6.47 14.29
CA PRO A 144 14.04 -6.45 13.35
C PRO A 144 14.45 -7.88 12.95
N PHE A 145 14.89 -8.05 11.72
CA PHE A 145 15.39 -9.33 11.24
C PHE A 145 16.54 -9.15 10.25
N ASP A 146 17.38 -10.17 10.13
CA ASP A 146 18.53 -10.17 9.24
C ASP A 146 18.08 -10.28 7.78
N PRO A 147 18.40 -9.30 6.90
CA PRO A 147 18.01 -9.31 5.49
C PRO A 147 18.60 -10.49 4.70
N LEU A 148 19.73 -11.04 5.13
CA LEU A 148 20.36 -12.18 4.46
C LEU A 148 19.58 -13.48 4.67
N THR A 149 18.99 -13.64 5.84
CA THR A 149 18.18 -14.81 6.17
C THR A 149 16.69 -14.59 5.91
N GLY A 150 16.25 -13.35 5.91
CA GLY A 150 14.86 -12.93 5.67
C GLY A 150 13.92 -13.17 6.84
N LEU A 151 12.67 -12.78 6.66
CA LEU A 151 11.61 -12.97 7.65
C LEU A 151 11.30 -14.44 7.83
N LYS A 152 11.37 -14.96 9.07
CA LYS A 152 11.13 -16.36 9.41
C LYS A 152 9.85 -16.55 10.20
N ALA A 153 9.32 -17.77 10.14
CA ALA A 153 8.13 -18.19 10.87
C ALA A 153 8.18 -17.86 12.37
N PHE A 154 9.35 -18.01 12.99
CA PHE A 154 9.50 -17.76 14.43
C PHE A 154 9.41 -16.26 14.78
N HIS A 155 9.82 -15.34 13.89
CA HIS A 155 9.63 -13.90 14.13
C HIS A 155 8.14 -13.58 14.23
N VAL A 156 7.34 -14.11 13.30
CA VAL A 156 5.88 -13.92 13.28
C VAL A 156 5.22 -14.58 14.50
N SER A 157 5.61 -15.84 14.80
CA SER A 157 5.05 -16.60 15.91
C SER A 157 5.29 -15.90 17.25
N ASN A 158 6.55 -15.54 17.53
CA ASN A 158 6.92 -14.91 18.79
C ASN A 158 6.21 -13.56 18.97
N ALA A 159 6.26 -12.70 17.94
CA ALA A 159 5.60 -11.39 17.99
C ALA A 159 4.09 -11.50 18.30
N LEU A 160 3.38 -12.40 17.61
CA LEU A 160 1.95 -12.57 17.83
C LEU A 160 1.63 -13.23 19.16
N MET A 161 2.48 -14.14 19.66
CA MET A 161 2.34 -14.74 20.98
C MET A 161 2.54 -13.70 22.08
N ASP A 162 3.55 -12.86 21.96
CA ASP A 162 3.83 -11.79 22.92
C ASP A 162 2.70 -10.75 22.97
N LEU A 163 2.03 -10.52 21.84
CA LEU A 163 0.82 -9.70 21.76
C LEU A 163 -0.46 -10.39 22.26
N GLY A 164 -0.39 -11.66 22.66
CA GLY A 164 -1.55 -12.43 23.13
C GLY A 164 -2.55 -12.81 22.04
N ALA A 165 -2.12 -12.87 20.77
CA ALA A 165 -3.00 -13.28 19.67
C ALA A 165 -3.49 -14.73 19.84
N PRO A 166 -4.75 -15.04 19.43
CA PRO A 166 -5.28 -16.39 19.51
C PRO A 166 -4.49 -17.38 18.64
N PRO A 167 -4.28 -18.63 19.10
CA PRO A 167 -3.52 -19.64 18.34
C PRO A 167 -4.07 -19.92 16.94
N GLU A 168 -5.39 -19.84 16.75
CA GLU A 168 -6.05 -19.99 15.45
C GLU A 168 -5.72 -18.85 14.47
N VAL A 169 -5.34 -17.68 14.97
CA VAL A 169 -4.86 -16.53 14.17
C VAL A 169 -3.37 -16.70 13.87
N ILE A 170 -2.57 -17.10 14.85
CA ILE A 170 -1.10 -17.24 14.71
C ILE A 170 -0.74 -18.25 13.63
N SER A 171 -1.30 -19.45 13.70
CA SER A 171 -0.88 -20.58 12.84
C SER A 171 -0.93 -20.28 11.33
N PRO A 172 -2.01 -19.74 10.77
CA PRO A 172 -2.06 -19.41 9.34
C PRO A 172 -1.17 -18.20 8.96
N LEU A 173 -0.96 -17.25 9.87
CA LEU A 173 -0.08 -16.09 9.62
C LEU A 173 1.39 -16.52 9.57
N VAL A 174 1.82 -17.40 10.45
CA VAL A 174 3.17 -17.97 10.45
C VAL A 174 3.52 -18.68 9.13
N GLN A 175 2.53 -19.27 8.47
CA GLN A 175 2.71 -19.96 7.20
C GLN A 175 2.73 -19.01 5.99
N ASN A 176 2.13 -17.81 6.10
CA ASN A 176 1.93 -16.93 4.97
C ASN A 176 2.75 -15.63 5.02
N LEU A 177 2.86 -14.97 6.18
CA LEU A 177 3.57 -13.69 6.27
C LEU A 177 5.03 -13.73 5.85
N PRO A 178 5.82 -14.80 6.15
CA PRO A 178 7.21 -14.87 5.70
C PRO A 178 7.39 -14.81 4.18
N LYS A 179 6.39 -15.24 3.40
CA LYS A 179 6.41 -15.19 1.92
C LYS A 179 6.48 -13.75 1.39
N LEU A 180 5.96 -12.78 2.16
CA LEU A 180 5.97 -11.35 1.78
C LEU A 180 7.37 -10.75 1.78
N TRP A 181 8.32 -11.36 2.49
CA TRP A 181 9.72 -10.99 2.38
C TRP A 181 10.29 -11.25 0.99
N ASP A 182 9.93 -12.36 0.37
CA ASP A 182 10.38 -12.66 -1.00
C ASP A 182 9.85 -11.62 -2.00
N LEU A 183 8.61 -11.17 -1.81
CA LEU A 183 8.04 -10.08 -2.61
C LEU A 183 8.78 -8.76 -2.37
N TYR A 184 9.00 -8.40 -1.10
CA TYR A 184 9.68 -7.18 -0.70
C TYR A 184 11.12 -7.11 -1.24
N ASN A 185 11.91 -8.14 -0.96
CA ASN A 185 13.33 -8.18 -1.26
C ASN A 185 13.61 -8.35 -2.76
N ASN A 186 12.85 -9.20 -3.47
CA ASN A 186 13.11 -9.50 -4.87
C ASN A 186 12.81 -8.35 -5.82
N TYR A 187 11.98 -7.39 -5.41
CA TYR A 187 11.52 -6.31 -6.28
C TYR A 187 11.91 -4.91 -5.79
N GLY A 188 12.87 -4.81 -4.85
CA GLY A 188 13.38 -3.52 -4.38
C GLY A 188 12.32 -2.65 -3.73
N MET A 189 11.50 -3.24 -2.86
CA MET A 189 10.50 -2.49 -2.10
C MET A 189 11.17 -1.77 -0.92
N LEU A 190 10.75 -0.55 -0.67
CA LEU A 190 11.09 0.24 0.52
C LEU A 190 10.05 0.09 1.63
N MET A 191 8.83 -0.28 1.23
CA MET A 191 7.71 -0.51 2.14
C MET A 191 6.73 -1.48 1.49
N LEU A 192 6.19 -2.40 2.30
CA LEU A 192 5.05 -3.25 1.98
C LEU A 192 4.12 -3.26 3.18
N GLU A 193 2.83 -3.00 2.96
CA GLU A 193 1.82 -2.94 4.01
C GLU A 193 0.54 -3.65 3.57
N LEU A 194 -0.02 -4.43 4.48
CA LEU A 194 -1.35 -5.03 4.39
C LEU A 194 -2.19 -4.59 5.60
N ASN A 195 -3.23 -3.78 5.35
CA ASN A 195 -4.11 -3.29 6.41
C ASN A 195 -5.57 -3.06 5.92
N PRO A 196 -6.49 -4.00 6.24
CA PRO A 196 -6.29 -5.19 7.06
C PRO A 196 -5.98 -6.46 6.27
N ILE A 197 -5.41 -7.44 6.96
CA ILE A 197 -5.53 -8.85 6.63
C ILE A 197 -6.70 -9.39 7.45
N ARG A 198 -7.72 -9.95 6.80
CA ARG A 198 -8.89 -10.52 7.46
C ARG A 198 -8.77 -12.03 7.61
N MET A 199 -8.98 -12.51 8.82
CA MET A 199 -8.91 -13.94 9.13
C MET A 199 -10.26 -14.59 8.85
N GLN A 200 -10.43 -15.19 7.66
CA GLN A 200 -11.69 -15.79 7.23
C GLN A 200 -11.70 -17.30 7.48
N PRO A 201 -12.84 -17.89 7.89
CA PRO A 201 -12.98 -19.33 7.93
C PRO A 201 -12.73 -19.98 6.56
N GLY A 202 -11.73 -20.85 6.51
CA GLY A 202 -11.36 -21.61 5.31
C GLY A 202 -11.85 -23.05 5.36
N LYS A 203 -11.31 -23.88 4.45
CA LYS A 203 -11.64 -25.30 4.39
C LYS A 203 -11.29 -26.01 5.71
N GLY A 204 -12.24 -26.78 6.24
CA GLY A 204 -12.05 -27.54 7.47
C GLY A 204 -12.07 -26.71 8.76
N GLY A 205 -12.65 -25.49 8.72
CA GLY A 205 -12.82 -24.64 9.91
C GLY A 205 -11.54 -23.93 10.38
N ARG A 206 -10.44 -24.06 9.64
CA ARG A 206 -9.22 -23.29 9.92
C ARG A 206 -9.34 -21.89 9.34
N LEU A 207 -8.80 -20.91 10.05
CA LEU A 207 -8.74 -19.54 9.52
C LEU A 207 -7.71 -19.45 8.38
N ALA A 208 -8.02 -18.61 7.39
CA ALA A 208 -7.11 -18.25 6.30
C ALA A 208 -6.91 -16.72 6.29
N PRO A 209 -5.68 -16.21 6.14
CA PRO A 209 -5.42 -14.79 6.04
C PRO A 209 -5.79 -14.32 4.64
N ILE A 210 -6.66 -13.32 4.54
CA ILE A 210 -7.09 -12.70 3.28
C ILE A 210 -6.69 -11.24 3.30
N ALA A 211 -5.74 -10.85 2.45
CA ALA A 211 -5.38 -9.44 2.29
C ALA A 211 -6.56 -8.65 1.69
N CYS A 212 -6.97 -7.57 2.34
CA CYS A 212 -8.09 -6.73 1.93
C CYS A 212 -7.69 -5.31 1.54
N ASP A 213 -6.46 -4.92 1.84
CA ASP A 213 -5.84 -3.73 1.28
C ASP A 213 -4.34 -3.97 1.14
N PHE A 214 -3.73 -3.24 0.21
CA PHE A 214 -2.32 -3.40 -0.16
C PHE A 214 -1.70 -2.03 -0.42
N LYS A 215 -0.51 -1.82 0.12
CA LYS A 215 0.29 -0.65 -0.17
C LYS A 215 1.77 -1.07 -0.25
N CYS A 216 2.47 -0.60 -1.27
CA CYS A 216 3.91 -0.74 -1.34
C CYS A 216 4.57 0.48 -1.97
N ALA A 217 5.85 0.67 -1.66
CA ALA A 217 6.71 1.63 -2.31
C ALA A 217 7.94 0.92 -2.84
N PHE A 218 8.37 1.29 -4.04
CA PHE A 218 9.60 0.78 -4.66
C PHE A 218 10.68 1.85 -4.66
N ASP A 219 11.92 1.41 -4.55
CA ASP A 219 13.06 2.26 -4.87
C ASP A 219 13.06 2.55 -6.38
N GLN A 220 13.02 3.82 -6.76
CA GLN A 220 12.97 4.22 -8.17
C GLN A 220 14.26 3.87 -8.91
N ASP A 221 15.39 3.88 -8.20
CA ASP A 221 16.71 3.63 -8.76
C ASP A 221 17.03 2.14 -8.85
N ASP A 222 16.35 1.28 -8.09
CA ASP A 222 16.49 -0.18 -8.21
C ASP A 222 15.73 -0.70 -9.45
N PRO A 223 16.43 -1.31 -10.44
CA PRO A 223 15.77 -1.86 -11.61
C PRO A 223 14.92 -3.11 -11.34
N ALA A 224 14.94 -3.66 -10.12
CA ALA A 224 14.32 -4.93 -9.79
C ALA A 224 12.80 -4.93 -10.02
N TRP A 225 12.10 -3.83 -9.69
CA TRP A 225 10.65 -3.69 -9.90
C TRP A 225 10.24 -3.67 -11.37
N LYS A 226 11.14 -3.30 -12.31
CA LYS A 226 10.86 -3.30 -13.76
C LYS A 226 10.49 -4.70 -14.28
N ARG A 227 10.95 -5.74 -13.60
CA ARG A 227 10.60 -7.15 -13.91
C ARG A 227 9.11 -7.46 -13.69
N LEU A 228 8.40 -6.62 -12.93
CA LEU A 228 6.96 -6.76 -12.72
C LEU A 228 6.12 -6.32 -13.92
N HIS A 229 6.74 -5.62 -14.90
CA HIS A 229 6.07 -5.09 -16.08
C HIS A 229 4.77 -4.33 -15.73
N LEU A 230 4.83 -3.55 -14.66
CA LEU A 230 3.70 -2.72 -14.22
C LEU A 230 3.50 -1.56 -15.20
N PRO A 231 2.25 -1.18 -15.49
CA PRO A 231 2.00 -0.03 -16.36
C PRO A 231 2.58 1.27 -15.79
N GLU A 232 3.25 2.04 -16.62
CA GLU A 232 3.88 3.31 -16.21
C GLU A 232 2.90 4.32 -15.61
N HIS A 233 1.64 4.31 -16.07
CA HIS A 233 0.61 5.22 -15.56
C HIS A 233 0.22 4.95 -14.09
N LEU A 234 0.59 3.81 -13.51
CA LEU A 234 0.38 3.54 -12.07
C LEU A 234 1.28 4.40 -11.20
N PHE A 235 2.41 4.75 -11.73
CA PHE A 235 3.37 5.60 -11.06
C PHE A 235 3.06 7.03 -11.48
N ALA A 236 2.14 7.70 -10.76
CA ALA A 236 2.02 9.13 -10.91
C ALA A 236 3.41 9.72 -10.67
N SER A 237 3.83 10.53 -11.57
CA SER A 237 4.99 11.36 -11.36
C SER A 237 4.60 12.32 -10.23
N ASP A 238 5.23 12.21 -9.07
CA ASP A 238 5.13 13.22 -8.02
C ASP A 238 5.88 14.52 -8.43
N TYR A 239 6.43 14.53 -9.63
CA TYR A 239 7.14 15.66 -10.21
C TYR A 239 6.16 16.70 -10.75
N SER A 240 6.40 17.96 -10.42
CA SER A 240 5.78 19.10 -11.07
C SER A 240 6.05 19.11 -12.59
N GLU A 241 5.29 19.88 -13.35
CA GLU A 241 5.53 20.02 -14.80
C GLU A 241 6.97 20.47 -15.09
N PHE A 242 7.50 21.38 -14.28
CA PHE A 242 8.87 21.86 -14.37
C PHE A 242 9.91 20.75 -14.13
N GLU A 243 9.73 19.95 -13.09
CA GLU A 243 10.62 18.81 -12.80
C GLU A 243 10.57 17.77 -13.92
N GLN A 244 9.39 17.55 -14.51
CA GLN A 244 9.22 16.65 -15.65
C GLN A 244 9.96 17.16 -16.89
N GLU A 245 9.91 18.47 -17.19
CA GLU A 245 10.66 19.09 -18.30
C GLU A 245 12.17 18.93 -18.09
N ILE A 246 12.66 19.18 -16.88
CA ILE A 246 14.09 18.99 -16.57
C ILE A 246 14.50 17.51 -16.70
N ASN A 247 13.68 16.59 -16.22
CA ASN A 247 13.95 15.16 -16.36
C ASN A 247 14.03 14.70 -17.82
N GLN A 248 13.24 15.28 -18.72
CA GLN A 248 13.32 14.98 -20.16
C GLN A 248 14.64 15.46 -20.82
N LEU A 249 15.30 16.47 -20.24
CA LEU A 249 16.59 16.98 -20.74
C LEU A 249 17.78 16.10 -20.31
N ARG A 250 17.56 15.14 -19.44
CA ARG A 250 18.63 14.21 -18.99
C ARG A 250 19.08 13.29 -20.11
N THR A 251 20.38 13.18 -20.26
CA THR A 251 21.00 12.32 -21.28
C THR A 251 21.64 11.07 -20.70
N TYR A 252 21.86 11.01 -19.38
CA TYR A 252 22.40 9.85 -18.66
C TYR A 252 21.96 9.81 -17.20
N GLN A 253 21.99 8.65 -16.60
CA GLN A 253 21.69 8.43 -15.19
C GLN A 253 22.75 9.11 -14.29
N GLY A 254 22.30 9.79 -13.24
CA GLY A 254 23.17 10.53 -12.31
C GLY A 254 23.50 11.96 -12.76
N GLN A 255 22.90 12.42 -13.86
CA GLN A 255 22.90 13.85 -14.20
C GLN A 255 22.02 14.61 -13.19
N SER A 256 22.24 15.93 -13.10
CA SER A 256 21.56 16.82 -12.16
C SER A 256 20.05 16.58 -12.06
N ASP A 257 19.56 16.58 -10.86
CA ASP A 257 18.13 16.52 -10.50
C ASP A 257 17.63 17.87 -10.03
N VAL A 258 16.33 18.09 -10.16
CA VAL A 258 15.63 19.25 -9.60
C VAL A 258 14.46 18.71 -8.78
N PHE A 259 14.32 19.23 -7.58
CA PHE A 259 13.20 18.93 -6.69
C PHE A 259 12.55 20.26 -6.26
N VAL A 260 11.27 20.40 -6.52
CA VAL A 260 10.47 21.55 -6.08
C VAL A 260 9.84 21.17 -4.74
N MET A 261 10.36 21.71 -3.64
CA MET A 261 9.83 21.43 -2.29
C MET A 261 8.57 22.24 -2.01
N ASN A 262 8.52 23.47 -2.51
CA ASN A 262 7.40 24.39 -2.38
C ASN A 262 7.35 25.31 -3.61
N ASP A 263 6.29 25.25 -4.39
CA ASP A 263 6.10 26.08 -5.59
C ASP A 263 6.00 27.59 -5.29
N LYS A 264 5.81 27.98 -4.02
CA LYS A 264 5.80 29.35 -3.52
C LYS A 264 7.06 29.72 -2.75
N GLY A 265 8.02 28.80 -2.65
CA GLY A 265 9.30 29.07 -2.03
C GLY A 265 10.08 30.16 -2.78
N THR A 266 11.01 30.80 -2.10
CA THR A 266 11.79 31.91 -2.62
C THR A 266 13.28 31.61 -2.71
N ILE A 267 13.70 30.43 -2.28
CA ILE A 267 15.10 30.03 -2.17
C ILE A 267 15.37 28.86 -3.13
N THR A 268 16.29 29.04 -4.06
CA THR A 268 16.83 27.98 -4.89
C THR A 268 18.23 27.60 -4.37
N ALA A 269 18.43 26.35 -4.02
CA ALA A 269 19.67 25.87 -3.44
C ALA A 269 20.34 24.79 -4.31
N PRO A 270 21.30 25.16 -5.18
CA PRO A 270 22.10 24.18 -5.90
C PRO A 270 23.05 23.46 -4.94
N THR A 271 23.01 22.12 -4.96
CA THR A 271 23.86 21.27 -4.12
C THR A 271 24.58 20.24 -4.95
N PHE A 272 25.68 19.70 -4.41
CA PHE A 272 26.47 18.66 -5.05
C PHE A 272 26.48 17.40 -4.17
N GLY A 273 25.88 16.33 -4.68
CA GLY A 273 25.79 15.04 -4.00
C GLY A 273 24.62 14.92 -3.04
N GLY A 274 24.11 13.70 -2.90
CA GLY A 274 22.86 13.40 -2.17
C GLY A 274 22.88 13.79 -0.69
N GLY A 275 24.01 13.61 0.00
CA GLY A 275 24.14 13.99 1.41
C GLY A 275 24.03 15.49 1.64
N ALA A 276 24.68 16.31 0.80
CA ALA A 276 24.57 17.77 0.90
C ALA A 276 23.14 18.22 0.55
N ASN A 277 22.51 17.59 -0.43
CA ASN A 277 21.12 17.89 -0.79
C ASN A 277 20.16 17.61 0.36
N ALA A 278 20.25 16.44 1.00
CA ALA A 278 19.41 16.10 2.14
C ALA A 278 19.54 17.10 3.29
N MET A 279 20.78 17.50 3.64
CA MET A 279 21.01 18.49 4.69
C MET A 279 20.45 19.87 4.35
N VAL A 280 20.62 20.31 3.10
CA VAL A 280 20.10 21.62 2.67
C VAL A 280 18.58 21.62 2.65
N THR A 281 17.94 20.55 2.17
CA THR A 281 16.49 20.38 2.19
C THR A 281 15.94 20.44 3.61
N GLU A 282 16.58 19.76 4.55
CA GLU A 282 16.18 19.77 5.97
C GLU A 282 16.31 21.17 6.59
N LEU A 283 17.39 21.89 6.29
CA LEU A 283 17.65 23.22 6.85
C LEU A 283 16.75 24.32 6.26
N LEU A 284 16.42 24.24 4.99
CA LEU A 284 15.59 25.24 4.32
C LEU A 284 14.09 24.99 4.53
N GLY A 285 13.70 23.74 4.75
CA GLY A 285 12.30 23.39 5.00
C GLY A 285 11.36 23.92 3.91
N GLU A 286 10.30 24.59 4.35
CA GLU A 286 9.25 25.11 3.48
C GLU A 286 9.67 26.38 2.69
N ASP A 287 10.82 26.98 2.96
CA ASP A 287 11.32 28.16 2.28
C ASP A 287 12.02 27.82 0.94
N ALA A 288 12.37 26.55 0.74
CA ALA A 288 12.99 26.07 -0.49
C ALA A 288 11.97 25.90 -1.62
N THR A 289 12.37 26.31 -2.80
CA THR A 289 11.67 25.99 -4.07
C THR A 289 12.22 24.73 -4.65
#